data_9d7f02c867c6fe07220b9423c6d1c60a
#
_entry.id   9d7f02c867c6fe07220b9423c6d1c60a
#
_cell.length_a   1.000
_cell.length_b   1.000
_cell.length_c   1.000
_cell.angle_alpha   90.00
_cell.angle_beta   90.00
_cell.angle_gamma   90.00
#
_symmetry.space_group_name_H-M   'P 1'
#
loop_
_entity.id
_entity.type
_entity.pdbx_description
1 polymer ?
#
loop_
_entity_poly.entity_id
_entity_poly.type
_entity_poly.pdbx_seq_one_letter_code
_entity_poly.pdbx_strand_id
1 'polypeptide(L)'
;MLHSSRDFLLTALITSQTLSFLTIPMAGHWSDLLGRKRLYLLGALLAGAFGFVYFALLNTAVPGWMFVAIVLSYVPRDLMYGPMAALIAECFPARLRYSGSSLGYQLGSVIAGGPAPLIATALLAAFGSGYAVAAYILFCAIVSIIATALLPDYTNRDIS
;
A
#
# COMPACT_ATOMS: atom_id res chain seq x y z
N MET A 1 -23.12 -16.10 -15.48
CA MET A 1 -22.71 -15.59 -14.18
C MET A 1 -21.26 -15.09 -14.12
N LEU A 2 -20.27 -15.76 -14.72
CA LEU A 2 -18.84 -15.35 -14.68
C LEU A 2 -18.54 -14.00 -15.36
N HIS A 3 -19.24 -13.63 -16.41
CA HIS A 3 -19.03 -12.34 -17.10
C HIS A 3 -19.42 -11.13 -16.23
N SER A 4 -20.55 -11.22 -15.54
CA SER A 4 -21.04 -10.13 -14.68
C SER A 4 -20.13 -9.86 -13.48
N SER A 5 -19.52 -10.90 -12.90
CA SER A 5 -18.57 -10.74 -11.79
C SER A 5 -17.23 -10.15 -12.24
N ARG A 6 -16.78 -10.47 -13.45
CA ARG A 6 -15.54 -9.93 -14.02
C ARG A 6 -15.68 -8.44 -14.33
N ASP A 7 -16.76 -8.05 -15.01
CA ASP A 7 -17.02 -6.67 -15.37
C ASP A 7 -17.19 -5.79 -14.12
N PHE A 8 -17.83 -6.31 -13.09
CA PHE A 8 -17.97 -5.66 -11.80
C PHE A 8 -16.58 -5.38 -11.14
N LEU A 9 -15.72 -6.39 -11.08
CA LEU A 9 -14.37 -6.25 -10.54
C LEU A 9 -13.52 -5.26 -11.34
N LEU A 10 -13.60 -5.34 -12.67
CA LEU A 10 -12.89 -4.40 -13.54
C LEU A 10 -13.37 -2.97 -13.34
N THR A 11 -14.68 -2.76 -13.22
CA THR A 11 -15.25 -1.43 -12.95
C THR A 11 -14.78 -0.89 -11.61
N ALA A 12 -14.78 -1.71 -10.56
CA ALA A 12 -14.28 -1.31 -9.25
C ALA A 12 -12.79 -0.93 -9.29
N LEU A 13 -11.97 -1.72 -9.99
CA LEU A 13 -10.53 -1.45 -10.15
C LEU A 13 -10.28 -0.17 -10.95
N ILE A 14 -10.97 0.03 -12.08
CA ILE A 14 -10.84 1.24 -12.90
C ILE A 14 -11.24 2.47 -12.10
N THR A 15 -12.35 2.40 -11.37
CA THR A 15 -12.81 3.50 -10.52
C THR A 15 -11.76 3.83 -9.44
N SER A 16 -11.21 2.81 -8.78
CA SER A 16 -10.18 3.00 -7.76
C SER A 16 -8.91 3.63 -8.34
N GLN A 17 -8.45 3.15 -9.49
CA GLN A 17 -7.27 3.70 -10.17
C GLN A 17 -7.49 5.13 -10.65
N THR A 18 -8.70 5.46 -11.14
CA THR A 18 -9.05 6.83 -11.51
C THR A 18 -9.01 7.76 -10.29
N LEU A 19 -9.52 7.29 -9.16
CA LEU A 19 -9.46 8.06 -7.91
C LEU A 19 -8.02 8.27 -7.43
N SER A 20 -7.15 7.29 -7.63
CA SER A 20 -5.73 7.36 -7.28
C SER A 20 -4.96 8.45 -8.02
N PHE A 21 -5.41 8.88 -9.20
CA PHE A 21 -4.83 10.05 -9.89
C PHE A 21 -4.96 11.34 -9.07
N LEU A 22 -5.98 11.43 -8.22
CA LEU A 22 -6.18 12.58 -7.33
C LEU A 22 -5.58 12.33 -5.95
N THR A 23 -5.77 11.14 -5.40
CA THR A 23 -5.38 10.82 -4.02
C THR A 23 -3.86 10.71 -3.85
N ILE A 24 -3.12 10.19 -4.83
CA ILE A 24 -1.66 10.09 -4.75
C ILE A 24 -0.98 11.47 -4.71
N PRO A 25 -1.27 12.42 -5.61
CA PRO A 25 -0.72 13.78 -5.51
C PRO A 25 -1.13 14.51 -4.23
N MET A 26 -2.38 14.33 -3.77
CA MET A 26 -2.82 14.89 -2.49
C MET A 26 -2.05 14.30 -1.31
N ALA A 27 -1.83 12.99 -1.29
CA ALA A 27 -1.02 12.33 -0.28
C ALA A 27 0.44 12.83 -0.33
N GLY A 28 1.00 13.04 -1.53
CA GLY A 28 2.31 13.66 -1.70
C GLY A 28 2.37 15.05 -1.07
N HIS A 29 1.42 15.91 -1.39
CA HIS A 29 1.33 17.25 -0.82
C HIS A 29 1.16 17.23 0.71
N TRP A 30 0.28 16.38 1.24
CA TRP A 30 0.12 16.23 2.67
C TRP A 30 1.37 15.68 3.36
N SER A 31 2.14 14.85 2.66
CA SER A 31 3.42 14.34 3.19
C SER A 31 4.46 15.43 3.38
N ASP A 32 4.47 16.43 2.51
CA ASP A 32 5.36 17.59 2.64
C ASP A 32 4.99 18.49 3.82
N LEU A 33 3.68 18.57 4.16
CA LEU A 33 3.18 19.38 5.28
C LEU A 33 3.27 18.65 6.64
N LEU A 34 2.86 17.38 6.68
CA LEU A 34 2.75 16.59 7.92
C LEU A 34 4.02 15.83 8.28
N GLY A 35 4.92 15.68 7.30
CA GLY A 35 6.11 14.84 7.37
C GLY A 35 5.93 13.52 6.63
N ARG A 36 6.86 13.24 5.72
CA ARG A 36 6.83 12.07 4.83
C ARG A 36 6.78 10.75 5.59
N LYS A 37 7.62 10.62 6.61
CA LYS A 37 7.69 9.47 7.47
C LYS A 37 6.37 9.22 8.23
N ARG A 38 5.77 10.29 8.77
CA ARG A 38 4.53 10.20 9.55
C ARG A 38 3.35 9.75 8.68
N LEU A 39 3.22 10.34 7.48
CA LEU A 39 2.12 9.96 6.58
C LEU A 39 2.26 8.53 6.08
N TYR A 40 3.49 8.09 5.77
CA TYR A 40 3.75 6.71 5.39
C TYR A 40 3.39 5.73 6.51
N LEU A 41 3.78 6.02 7.75
CA LEU A 41 3.45 5.20 8.92
C LEU A 41 1.93 5.11 9.15
N LEU A 42 1.22 6.23 8.99
CA LEU A 42 -0.24 6.25 9.07
C LEU A 42 -0.87 5.36 7.99
N GLY A 43 -0.40 5.46 6.75
CA GLY A 43 -0.85 4.62 5.65
C GLY A 43 -0.61 3.13 5.92
N ALA A 44 0.57 2.77 6.44
CA ALA A 44 0.91 1.39 6.78
C ALA A 44 0.02 0.84 7.91
N LEU A 45 -0.24 1.64 8.95
CA LEU A 45 -1.16 1.27 10.04
C LEU A 45 -2.58 1.03 9.52
N LEU A 46 -3.08 1.95 8.70
CA LEU A 46 -4.40 1.84 8.09
C LEU A 46 -4.48 0.63 7.15
N ALA A 47 -3.44 0.34 6.38
CA ALA A 47 -3.40 -0.82 5.48
C ALA A 47 -3.49 -2.14 6.27
N GLY A 48 -2.74 -2.27 7.36
CA GLY A 48 -2.78 -3.43 8.23
C GLY A 48 -4.15 -3.64 8.89
N ALA A 49 -4.74 -2.58 9.42
CA ALA A 49 -6.07 -2.63 10.06
C ALA A 49 -7.19 -2.86 9.03
N PHE A 50 -7.13 -2.17 7.89
CA PHE A 50 -8.16 -2.26 6.87
C PHE A 50 -8.22 -3.62 6.18
N GLY A 51 -7.13 -4.40 6.16
CA GLY A 51 -7.11 -5.74 5.61
C GLY A 51 -8.21 -6.64 6.19
N PHE A 52 -8.47 -6.58 7.48
CA PHE A 52 -9.54 -7.33 8.13
C PHE A 52 -10.93 -6.83 7.75
N VAL A 53 -11.11 -5.52 7.71
CA VAL A 53 -12.38 -4.88 7.29
C VAL A 53 -12.68 -5.22 5.83
N TYR A 54 -11.67 -5.21 4.97
CA TYR A 54 -11.77 -5.56 3.56
C TYR A 54 -12.35 -6.97 3.37
N PHE A 55 -11.78 -7.97 4.02
CA PHE A 55 -12.28 -9.34 3.90
C PHE A 55 -13.63 -9.56 4.62
N ALA A 56 -13.89 -8.82 5.70
CA ALA A 56 -15.23 -8.84 6.32
C ALA A 56 -16.30 -8.34 5.35
N LEU A 57 -16.05 -7.25 4.65
CA LEU A 57 -16.96 -6.69 3.65
C LEU A 57 -17.09 -7.59 2.41
N LEU A 58 -16.02 -8.22 1.96
CA LEU A 58 -16.08 -9.20 0.87
C LEU A 58 -16.94 -10.42 1.22
N ASN A 59 -16.85 -10.89 2.46
CA ASN A 59 -17.62 -12.05 2.94
C ASN A 59 -19.12 -11.78 3.03
N THR A 60 -19.57 -10.53 3.00
CA THR A 60 -21.01 -10.20 2.94
C THR A 60 -21.66 -10.64 1.63
N ALA A 61 -20.87 -10.87 0.58
CA ALA A 61 -21.30 -11.19 -0.78
C ALA A 61 -22.30 -10.18 -1.39
N VAL A 62 -22.44 -9.01 -0.80
CA VAL A 62 -23.29 -7.92 -1.31
C VAL A 62 -22.44 -7.04 -2.26
N PRO A 63 -22.83 -6.90 -3.56
CA PRO A 63 -22.02 -6.19 -4.56
C PRO A 63 -21.64 -4.78 -4.14
N GLY A 64 -22.56 -4.03 -3.51
CA GLY A 64 -22.31 -2.66 -3.05
C GLY A 64 -21.19 -2.60 -2.00
N TRP A 65 -21.19 -3.49 -1.00
CA TRP A 65 -20.16 -3.55 0.03
C TRP A 65 -18.81 -4.03 -0.51
N MET A 66 -18.84 -4.96 -1.46
CA MET A 66 -17.63 -5.41 -2.16
C MET A 66 -16.99 -4.26 -2.95
N PHE A 67 -17.80 -3.46 -3.66
CA PHE A 67 -17.32 -2.29 -4.40
C PHE A 67 -16.67 -1.27 -3.46
N VAL A 68 -17.35 -0.93 -2.37
CA VAL A 68 -16.84 0.01 -1.35
C VAL A 68 -15.54 -0.51 -0.74
N ALA A 69 -15.45 -1.80 -0.42
CA ALA A 69 -14.23 -2.42 0.12
C ALA A 69 -13.05 -2.27 -0.84
N ILE A 70 -13.26 -2.55 -2.14
CA ILE A 70 -12.22 -2.42 -3.16
C ILE A 70 -11.76 -0.97 -3.28
N VAL A 71 -12.69 -0.02 -3.41
CA VAL A 71 -12.34 1.41 -3.57
C VAL A 71 -11.62 1.95 -2.34
N LEU A 72 -12.12 1.65 -1.13
CA LEU A 72 -11.51 2.13 0.12
C LEU A 72 -10.13 1.51 0.39
N SER A 73 -9.85 0.30 -0.12
CA SER A 73 -8.53 -0.33 0.06
C SER A 73 -7.39 0.47 -0.62
N TYR A 74 -7.71 1.30 -1.60
CA TYR A 74 -6.73 2.15 -2.26
C TYR A 74 -6.32 3.36 -1.41
N VAL A 75 -7.14 3.82 -0.48
CA VAL A 75 -6.83 4.98 0.37
C VAL A 75 -5.56 4.74 1.21
N PRO A 76 -5.45 3.68 2.03
CA PRO A 76 -4.22 3.39 2.76
C PRO A 76 -3.00 3.21 1.85
N ARG A 77 -3.19 2.55 0.71
CA ARG A 77 -2.15 2.35 -0.30
C ARG A 77 -1.65 3.68 -0.84
N ASP A 78 -2.54 4.58 -1.23
CA ASP A 78 -2.18 5.85 -1.85
C ASP A 78 -1.50 6.79 -0.84
N LEU A 79 -1.89 6.74 0.45
CA LEU A 79 -1.19 7.45 1.53
C LEU A 79 0.26 6.99 1.71
N MET A 80 0.56 5.71 1.46
CA MET A 80 1.92 5.19 1.46
C MET A 80 2.66 5.55 0.16
N TYR A 81 1.97 5.44 -0.97
CA TYR A 81 2.57 5.59 -2.29
C TYR A 81 2.99 7.03 -2.58
N GLY A 82 2.21 8.03 -2.11
CA GLY A 82 2.51 9.45 -2.29
C GLY A 82 3.89 9.87 -1.77
N PRO A 83 4.23 9.63 -0.49
CA PRO A 83 5.52 10.01 0.08
C PRO A 83 6.66 9.04 -0.24
N MET A 84 6.39 7.82 -0.72
CA MET A 84 7.36 6.72 -0.79
C MET A 84 8.60 7.05 -1.59
N ALA A 85 8.45 7.65 -2.78
CA ALA A 85 9.58 7.96 -3.64
C ALA A 85 10.54 8.96 -3.00
N ALA A 86 10.00 10.00 -2.37
CA ALA A 86 10.77 11.00 -1.65
C ALA A 86 11.42 10.44 -0.39
N LEU A 87 10.69 9.64 0.38
CA LEU A 87 11.19 8.99 1.59
C LEU A 87 12.39 8.07 1.30
N ILE A 88 12.32 7.28 0.22
CA ILE A 88 13.44 6.43 -0.22
C ILE A 88 14.62 7.29 -0.69
N ALA A 89 14.35 8.36 -1.48
CA ALA A 89 15.40 9.22 -2.00
C ALA A 89 16.18 9.93 -0.89
N GLU A 90 15.54 10.31 0.20
CA GLU A 90 16.15 10.93 1.37
C GLU A 90 17.12 10.02 2.14
N CYS A 91 16.99 8.70 1.98
CA CYS A 91 17.92 7.75 2.60
C CYS A 91 19.33 7.76 1.97
N PHE A 92 19.51 8.44 0.83
CA PHE A 92 20.77 8.45 0.08
C PHE A 92 21.37 9.85 -0.02
N PRO A 93 22.72 9.98 0.09
CA PRO A 93 23.39 11.24 -0.15
C PRO A 93 23.18 11.71 -1.59
N ALA A 94 23.29 13.02 -1.85
CA ALA A 94 22.96 13.65 -3.14
C ALA A 94 23.61 12.96 -4.35
N ARG A 95 24.88 12.53 -4.22
CA ARG A 95 25.63 11.83 -5.29
C ARG A 95 25.03 10.48 -5.70
N LEU A 96 24.43 9.75 -4.76
CA LEU A 96 23.91 8.39 -4.96
C LEU A 96 22.37 8.34 -4.94
N ARG A 97 21.73 9.47 -4.73
CA ARG A 97 20.27 9.53 -4.52
C ARG A 97 19.48 8.89 -5.65
N TYR A 98 19.82 9.21 -6.90
CA TYR A 98 19.12 8.66 -8.06
C TYR A 98 19.35 7.14 -8.20
N SER A 99 20.59 6.71 -8.22
CA SER A 99 20.93 5.30 -8.42
C SER A 99 20.55 4.44 -7.21
N GLY A 100 20.78 4.93 -5.99
CA GLY A 100 20.48 4.22 -4.77
C GLY A 100 18.98 4.06 -4.54
N SER A 101 18.19 5.11 -4.75
CA SER A 101 16.74 5.02 -4.60
C SER A 101 16.10 4.13 -5.67
N SER A 102 16.58 4.20 -6.92
CA SER A 102 16.10 3.34 -8.00
C SER A 102 16.41 1.86 -7.72
N LEU A 103 17.63 1.54 -7.32
CA LEU A 103 18.04 0.18 -6.96
C LEU A 103 17.26 -0.35 -5.74
N GLY A 104 17.15 0.46 -4.69
CA GLY A 104 16.41 0.10 -3.48
C GLY A 104 14.94 -0.19 -3.77
N TYR A 105 14.30 0.66 -4.58
CA TYR A 105 12.91 0.46 -5.00
C TYR A 105 12.74 -0.81 -5.83
N GLN A 106 13.61 -1.06 -6.81
CA GLN A 106 13.51 -2.23 -7.68
C GLN A 106 13.76 -3.54 -6.92
N LEU A 107 14.81 -3.57 -6.08
CA LEU A 107 15.07 -4.75 -5.25
C LEU A 107 13.93 -5.03 -4.27
N GLY A 108 13.41 -4.01 -3.61
CA GLY A 108 12.25 -4.14 -2.73
C GLY A 108 11.02 -4.65 -3.49
N SER A 109 10.77 -4.14 -4.69
CA SER A 109 9.65 -4.56 -5.53
C SER A 109 9.76 -6.03 -5.95
N VAL A 110 10.96 -6.51 -6.32
CA VAL A 110 11.18 -7.90 -6.71
C VAL A 110 11.07 -8.83 -5.50
N ILE A 111 11.71 -8.48 -4.37
CA ILE A 111 11.78 -9.35 -3.18
C ILE A 111 10.44 -9.43 -2.46
N ALA A 112 9.76 -8.30 -2.30
CA ALA A 112 8.49 -8.22 -1.55
C ALA A 112 7.27 -8.37 -2.47
N GLY A 113 7.26 -7.71 -3.63
CA GLY A 113 6.12 -7.71 -4.54
C GLY A 113 5.99 -8.99 -5.35
N GLY A 114 7.09 -9.59 -5.78
CA GLY A 114 7.07 -10.82 -6.58
C GLY A 114 6.40 -12.01 -5.89
N PRO A 115 6.79 -12.40 -4.69
CA PRO A 115 6.19 -13.53 -3.96
C PRO A 115 4.79 -13.26 -3.40
N ALA A 116 4.39 -11.99 -3.21
CA ALA A 116 3.14 -11.63 -2.53
C ALA A 116 1.88 -12.30 -3.12
N PRO A 117 1.65 -12.34 -4.45
CA PRO A 117 0.50 -13.03 -5.01
C PRO A 117 0.54 -14.55 -4.78
N LEU A 118 1.73 -15.16 -4.82
CA LEU A 118 1.90 -16.59 -4.56
C LEU A 118 1.60 -16.93 -3.10
N ILE A 119 2.10 -16.11 -2.17
CA ILE A 119 1.84 -16.28 -0.74
C ILE A 119 0.34 -16.10 -0.46
N ALA A 120 -0.29 -15.07 -1.02
CA ALA A 120 -1.72 -14.82 -0.83
C ALA A 120 -2.58 -15.98 -1.35
N THR A 121 -2.28 -16.52 -2.53
CA THR A 121 -3.00 -17.67 -3.10
C THR A 121 -2.75 -18.94 -2.31
N ALA A 122 -1.53 -19.19 -1.84
CA ALA A 122 -1.19 -20.33 -1.01
C ALA A 122 -1.91 -20.28 0.36
N LEU A 123 -1.96 -19.11 1.00
CA LEU A 123 -2.68 -18.91 2.24
C LEU A 123 -4.19 -19.13 2.06
N LEU A 124 -4.75 -18.61 0.97
CA LEU A 124 -6.17 -18.82 0.67
C LEU A 124 -6.48 -20.28 0.41
N ALA A 125 -5.60 -21.01 -0.30
CA ALA A 125 -5.76 -22.43 -0.55
C ALA A 125 -5.61 -23.27 0.72
N ALA A 126 -4.68 -22.93 1.61
CA ALA A 126 -4.40 -23.67 2.84
C ALA A 126 -5.47 -23.48 3.92
N PHE A 127 -5.95 -22.25 4.09
CA PHE A 127 -6.86 -21.89 5.18
C PHE A 127 -8.32 -21.69 4.75
N GLY A 128 -8.59 -21.63 3.45
CA GLY A 128 -9.95 -21.40 2.91
C GLY A 128 -10.57 -20.06 3.32
N SER A 129 -9.78 -19.13 3.87
CA SER A 129 -10.25 -17.87 4.45
C SER A 129 -9.40 -16.68 4.03
N GLY A 130 -10.07 -15.60 3.60
CA GLY A 130 -9.42 -14.34 3.30
C GLY A 130 -8.74 -13.69 4.51
N TYR A 131 -9.14 -14.04 5.73
CA TYR A 131 -8.50 -13.53 6.95
C TYR A 131 -7.04 -13.97 7.11
N ALA A 132 -6.66 -15.12 6.53
CA ALA A 132 -5.25 -15.52 6.48
C ALA A 132 -4.42 -14.54 5.64
N VAL A 133 -4.99 -14.04 4.54
CA VAL A 133 -4.36 -13.00 3.72
C VAL A 133 -4.33 -11.66 4.47
N ALA A 134 -5.39 -11.33 5.22
CA ALA A 134 -5.39 -10.13 6.07
C ALA A 134 -4.29 -10.17 7.14
N ALA A 135 -4.06 -11.32 7.76
CA ALA A 135 -2.97 -11.52 8.72
C ALA A 135 -1.59 -11.34 8.06
N TYR A 136 -1.41 -11.81 6.83
CA TYR A 136 -0.19 -11.58 6.05
C TYR A 136 0.01 -10.09 5.73
N ILE A 137 -1.05 -9.38 5.35
CA ILE A 137 -0.99 -7.92 5.12
C ILE A 137 -0.61 -7.20 6.40
N LEU A 138 -1.19 -7.57 7.54
CA LEU A 138 -0.84 -7.00 8.84
C LEU A 138 0.64 -7.26 9.20
N PHE A 139 1.14 -8.47 8.96
CA PHE A 139 2.54 -8.79 9.16
C PHE A 139 3.45 -7.88 8.31
N CYS A 140 3.16 -7.76 7.02
CA CYS A 140 3.89 -6.85 6.12
C CYS A 140 3.81 -5.39 6.59
N ALA A 141 2.66 -4.94 7.07
CA ALA A 141 2.48 -3.60 7.61
C ALA A 141 3.35 -3.37 8.85
N ILE A 142 3.40 -4.33 9.77
CA ILE A 142 4.26 -4.26 10.96
C ILE A 142 5.74 -4.16 10.57
N VAL A 143 6.19 -5.01 9.64
CA VAL A 143 7.58 -4.96 9.13
C VAL A 143 7.87 -3.59 8.50
N SER A 144 6.94 -3.07 7.70
CA SER A 144 7.06 -1.74 7.08
C SER A 144 7.12 -0.62 8.10
N ILE A 145 6.29 -0.70 9.15
CA ILE A 145 6.27 0.28 10.25
C ILE A 145 7.61 0.26 11.00
N ILE A 146 8.10 -0.93 11.37
CA ILE A 146 9.39 -1.07 12.07
C ILE A 146 10.52 -0.53 11.20
N ALA A 147 10.61 -0.96 9.94
CA ALA A 147 11.63 -0.52 9.02
C ALA A 147 11.62 1.02 8.84
N THR A 148 10.44 1.60 8.64
CA THR A 148 10.29 3.05 8.48
C THR A 148 10.57 3.80 9.78
N ALA A 149 10.20 3.25 10.94
CA ALA A 149 10.48 3.86 12.23
C ALA A 149 11.99 3.96 12.53
N LEU A 150 12.76 3.01 12.02
CA LEU A 150 14.23 3.01 12.15
C LEU A 150 14.93 3.97 11.18
N LEU A 151 14.27 4.44 10.13
CA LEU A 151 14.84 5.43 9.22
C LEU A 151 14.95 6.80 9.89
N PRO A 152 16.03 7.56 9.65
CA PRO A 152 16.12 8.94 10.08
C PRO A 152 15.05 9.80 9.42
N ASP A 153 14.53 10.77 10.14
CA ASP A 153 13.53 11.71 9.61
C ASP A 153 14.26 12.97 9.09
N TYR A 154 14.26 13.10 7.78
CA TYR A 154 14.87 14.26 7.08
C TYR A 154 13.83 15.27 6.61
N THR A 155 12.57 15.16 7.05
CA THR A 155 11.50 16.10 6.68
C THR A 155 11.93 17.53 7.03
N ASN A 156 11.94 18.42 6.03
CA ASN A 156 12.35 19.84 6.16
C ASN A 156 13.81 20.07 6.58
N ARG A 157 14.72 19.13 6.36
CA ARG A 157 16.16 19.36 6.52
C ARG A 157 16.83 19.53 5.16
N ASP A 158 17.73 20.51 5.06
CA ASP A 158 18.63 20.62 3.91
C ASP A 158 19.56 19.41 3.87
N ILE A 159 19.36 18.57 2.86
CA ILE A 159 20.20 17.40 2.59
C ILE A 159 21.14 17.77 1.45
N SER A 160 22.00 18.79 1.68
CA SER A 160 23.08 19.18 0.78
C SER A 160 24.27 18.24 0.90
#